data_24c28f4c46ec985294c369586f9007f6
#
_entry.id   24c28f4c46ec985294c369586f9007f6
#
_cell.length_a   1.000
_cell.length_b   1.000
_cell.length_c   1.000
_cell.angle_alpha   90.00
_cell.angle_beta   90.00
_cell.angle_gamma   90.00
#
_symmetry.space_group_name_H-M   'P 1'
#
loop_
_entity.id
_entity.type
_entity.pdbx_description
1 polymer ?
#
loop_
_entity_poly.entity_id
_entity_poly.type
_entity_poly.pdbx_seq_one_letter_code
_entity_poly.pdbx_strand_id
1 'polypeptide(L)'
;MSDYNGYTNRATWLVSLWMDNSEGVRDWWVDRGRMIYKHKAKGQRHFTKMEDAAIIFAEDIRDSYEEAMSDMMERVDAVSSLWYDMLNDSLLHVDWRQIATNLLEDVELEAS
;
A
#
# COMPACT_ATOMS: atom_id res chain seq x y z
N MET A 1 12.96 -17.95 -2.97
CA MET A 1 13.04 -17.18 -1.74
C MET A 1 13.28 -15.70 -2.07
N SER A 2 12.54 -14.82 -1.45
CA SER A 2 12.69 -13.40 -1.69
C SER A 2 13.90 -12.84 -0.94
N ASP A 3 14.77 -12.12 -1.63
CA ASP A 3 15.91 -11.45 -1.03
C ASP A 3 15.56 -10.05 -0.50
N TYR A 4 14.26 -9.75 -0.41
CA TYR A 4 13.77 -8.41 -0.07
C TYR A 4 13.13 -8.38 1.32
N ASN A 5 13.81 -8.93 2.31
CA ASN A 5 13.40 -8.90 3.72
C ASN A 5 12.00 -9.46 3.95
N GLY A 6 11.63 -10.50 3.21
CA GLY A 6 10.31 -11.12 3.30
C GLY A 6 9.25 -10.53 2.39
N TYR A 7 9.55 -9.46 1.66
CA TYR A 7 8.61 -8.88 0.69
C TYR A 7 8.60 -9.66 -0.61
N THR A 8 7.44 -9.64 -1.27
CA THR A 8 7.18 -10.39 -2.50
C THR A 8 8.20 -10.10 -3.60
N ASN A 9 8.58 -8.81 -3.76
CA ASN A 9 9.54 -8.38 -4.77
C ASN A 9 10.16 -7.04 -4.38
N ARG A 10 11.09 -6.58 -5.20
CA ARG A 10 11.81 -5.33 -4.95
C ARG A 10 10.88 -4.12 -4.94
N ALA A 11 9.91 -4.06 -5.85
CA ALA A 11 8.99 -2.93 -5.93
C ALA A 11 8.20 -2.78 -4.62
N THR A 12 7.71 -3.89 -4.08
CA THR A 12 6.99 -3.91 -2.81
C THR A 12 7.89 -3.46 -1.66
N TRP A 13 9.10 -3.99 -1.61
CA TRP A 13 10.08 -3.60 -0.60
C TRP A 13 10.39 -2.10 -0.65
N LEU A 14 10.57 -1.55 -1.86
CA LEU A 14 10.87 -0.12 -2.02
C LEU A 14 9.76 0.78 -1.49
N VAL A 15 8.50 0.45 -1.80
CA VAL A 15 7.36 1.23 -1.29
C VAL A 15 7.35 1.21 0.23
N SER A 16 7.51 0.03 0.83
CA SER A 16 7.54 -0.11 2.29
C SER A 16 8.72 0.63 2.91
N LEU A 17 9.90 0.55 2.29
CA LEU A 17 11.09 1.22 2.78
C LEU A 17 10.92 2.74 2.84
N TRP A 18 10.41 3.31 1.74
CA TRP A 18 10.20 4.76 1.69
C TRP A 18 9.07 5.21 2.61
N MET A 19 8.04 4.40 2.74
CA MET A 19 6.95 4.64 3.69
C MET A 19 7.49 4.69 5.12
N ASP A 20 8.34 3.74 5.51
CA ASP A 20 8.92 3.65 6.85
C ASP A 20 9.92 4.77 7.13
N ASN A 21 10.65 5.22 6.11
CA ASN A 21 11.68 6.24 6.26
C ASN A 21 11.16 7.67 6.20
N SER A 22 9.91 7.85 5.81
CA SER A 22 9.29 9.18 5.73
C SER A 22 8.58 9.47 7.04
N GLU A 23 9.06 10.48 7.77
CA GLU A 23 8.50 10.84 9.07
C GLU A 23 7.00 11.12 8.97
N GLY A 24 6.22 10.43 9.79
CA GLY A 24 4.78 10.61 9.85
C GLY A 24 3.98 9.87 8.78
N VAL A 25 4.60 9.44 7.69
CA VAL A 25 3.88 8.77 6.60
C VAL A 25 3.37 7.41 7.04
N ARG A 26 4.22 6.62 7.69
CA ARG A 26 3.80 5.30 8.19
C ARG A 26 2.65 5.43 9.19
N ASP A 27 2.77 6.38 10.11
CA ASP A 27 1.74 6.60 11.14
C ASP A 27 0.41 7.01 10.51
N TRP A 28 0.46 7.84 9.48
CA TRP A 28 -0.72 8.25 8.74
C TRP A 28 -1.42 7.04 8.10
N TRP A 29 -0.63 6.15 7.48
CA TRP A 29 -1.17 4.94 6.87
C TRP A 29 -1.72 3.96 7.90
N VAL A 30 -1.06 3.82 9.05
CA VAL A 30 -1.56 2.96 10.14
C VAL A 30 -2.91 3.50 10.65
N ASP A 31 -3.03 4.81 10.82
CA ASP A 31 -4.29 5.44 11.22
C ASP A 31 -5.39 5.20 10.18
N ARG A 32 -5.03 5.29 8.89
CA ARG A 32 -5.96 5.00 7.80
C ARG A 32 -6.43 3.54 7.85
N GLY A 33 -5.50 2.63 8.06
CA GLY A 33 -5.81 1.20 8.21
C GLY A 33 -6.73 0.93 9.39
N ARG A 34 -6.51 1.61 10.49
CA ARG A 34 -7.37 1.50 11.68
C ARG A 34 -8.80 1.93 11.37
N MET A 35 -8.95 3.04 10.65
CA MET A 35 -10.25 3.54 10.24
C MET A 35 -10.96 2.52 9.34
N ILE A 36 -10.27 1.97 8.35
CA ILE A 36 -10.82 0.98 7.44
C ILE A 36 -11.26 -0.26 8.21
N TYR A 37 -10.43 -0.74 9.12
CA TYR A 37 -10.75 -1.90 9.93
C TYR A 37 -12.00 -1.67 10.79
N LYS A 38 -12.10 -0.51 11.41
CA LYS A 38 -13.22 -0.20 12.32
C LYS A 38 -14.53 0.10 11.59
N HIS A 39 -14.46 0.79 10.47
CA HIS A 39 -15.65 1.39 9.87
C HIS A 39 -16.05 0.80 8.50
N LYS A 40 -15.13 0.18 7.78
CA LYS A 40 -15.40 -0.32 6.43
C LYS A 40 -15.33 -1.84 6.31
N ALA A 41 -14.44 -2.47 7.07
CA ALA A 41 -14.23 -3.92 6.97
C ALA A 41 -15.35 -4.68 7.68
N LYS A 42 -15.77 -5.79 7.07
CA LYS A 42 -16.79 -6.67 7.63
C LYS A 42 -16.35 -8.10 7.51
N GLY A 43 -16.51 -8.87 8.58
CA GLY A 43 -16.34 -10.31 8.50
C GLY A 43 -17.40 -10.90 7.59
N GLN A 44 -16.99 -11.81 6.72
CA GLN A 44 -17.86 -12.49 5.80
C GLN A 44 -17.70 -14.01 5.93
N ARG A 45 -18.55 -14.76 5.24
CA ARG A 45 -18.55 -16.22 5.32
C ARG A 45 -17.18 -16.83 4.98
N HIS A 46 -16.46 -16.23 4.02
CA HIS A 46 -15.16 -16.73 3.52
C HIS A 46 -13.98 -15.86 3.87
N PHE A 47 -14.22 -14.75 4.57
CA PHE A 47 -13.15 -13.81 4.96
C PHE A 47 -13.30 -13.41 6.40
N THR A 48 -12.19 -13.29 7.11
CA THR A 48 -12.18 -12.60 8.39
C THR A 48 -12.32 -11.09 8.16
N LYS A 49 -12.66 -10.36 9.21
CA LYS A 49 -12.69 -8.90 9.16
C LYS A 49 -11.32 -8.34 8.78
N MET A 50 -10.24 -8.94 9.30
CA MET A 50 -8.88 -8.51 8.99
C MET A 50 -8.52 -8.75 7.51
N GLU A 51 -8.95 -9.86 6.94
CA GLU A 51 -8.74 -10.14 5.52
C GLU A 51 -9.49 -9.15 4.64
N ASP A 52 -10.72 -8.83 5.00
CA ASP A 52 -11.51 -7.82 4.29
C ASP A 52 -10.86 -6.44 4.38
N ALA A 53 -10.38 -6.07 5.57
CA ALA A 53 -9.66 -4.82 5.78
C ALA A 53 -8.41 -4.76 4.88
N ALA A 54 -7.68 -5.86 4.77
CA ALA A 54 -6.47 -5.90 3.93
C ALA A 54 -6.80 -5.70 2.45
N ILE A 55 -7.90 -6.26 1.97
CA ILE A 55 -8.34 -6.08 0.58
C ILE A 55 -8.70 -4.62 0.31
N ILE A 56 -9.53 -4.03 1.17
CA ILE A 56 -9.97 -2.63 1.03
C ILE A 56 -8.78 -1.69 1.12
N PHE A 57 -7.92 -1.91 2.11
CA PHE A 57 -6.77 -1.06 2.38
C PHE A 57 -5.73 -1.13 1.24
N ALA A 58 -5.50 -2.32 0.69
CA ALA A 58 -4.58 -2.50 -0.43
C ALA A 58 -4.99 -1.65 -1.63
N GLU A 59 -6.27 -1.63 -1.95
CA GLU A 59 -6.80 -0.79 -3.04
C GLU A 59 -6.63 0.69 -2.73
N ASP A 60 -6.89 1.10 -1.50
CA ASP A 60 -6.76 2.48 -1.07
C ASP A 60 -5.31 2.97 -1.20
N ILE A 61 -4.34 2.17 -0.75
CA ILE A 61 -2.92 2.49 -0.86
C ILE A 61 -2.51 2.58 -2.32
N ARG A 62 -2.85 1.57 -3.11
CA ARG A 62 -2.54 1.52 -4.54
C ARG A 62 -3.06 2.76 -5.25
N ASP A 63 -4.34 3.08 -5.06
CA ASP A 63 -4.98 4.21 -5.73
C ASP A 63 -4.29 5.52 -5.36
N SER A 64 -3.90 5.68 -4.10
CA SER A 64 -3.18 6.87 -3.64
C SER A 64 -1.82 7.04 -4.34
N TYR A 65 -1.07 5.96 -4.49
CA TYR A 65 0.24 6.02 -5.16
C TYR A 65 0.10 6.20 -6.67
N GLU A 66 -0.88 5.57 -7.28
CA GLU A 66 -1.14 5.74 -8.72
C GLU A 66 -1.57 7.18 -9.04
N GLU A 67 -2.43 7.76 -8.20
CA GLU A 67 -2.87 9.14 -8.34
C GLU A 67 -1.70 10.11 -8.18
N ALA A 68 -0.86 9.89 -7.18
CA ALA A 68 0.32 10.73 -6.96
C ALA A 68 1.29 10.66 -8.14
N MET A 69 1.47 9.47 -8.72
CA MET A 69 2.31 9.30 -9.90
C MET A 69 1.73 10.05 -11.10
N SER A 70 0.43 9.93 -11.34
CA SER A 70 -0.25 10.63 -12.44
C SER A 70 -0.11 12.13 -12.31
N ASP A 71 -0.33 12.68 -11.12
CA ASP A 71 -0.22 14.11 -10.86
C ASP A 71 1.21 14.61 -11.11
N MET A 72 2.20 13.85 -10.66
CA MET A 72 3.59 14.20 -10.87
C MET A 72 3.96 14.20 -12.36
N MET A 73 3.51 13.17 -13.09
CA MET A 73 3.81 13.04 -14.51
C MET A 73 3.15 14.13 -15.34
N GLU A 74 1.93 14.55 -14.99
CA GLU A 74 1.26 15.66 -15.64
C GLU A 74 2.04 16.96 -15.47
N ARG A 75 2.55 17.22 -14.28
CA ARG A 75 3.30 18.44 -13.97
C ARG A 75 4.58 18.55 -14.78
N VAL A 76 5.21 17.44 -15.10
CA VAL A 76 6.47 17.44 -15.87
C VAL A 76 6.24 17.10 -17.34
N ASP A 77 4.98 17.02 -17.78
CA ASP A 77 4.59 16.72 -19.16
C ASP A 77 5.24 15.41 -19.65
N ALA A 78 5.22 14.40 -18.81
CA ALA A 78 5.89 13.13 -19.07
C ALA A 78 4.92 11.95 -19.25
N VAL A 79 3.61 12.22 -19.40
CA VAL A 79 2.57 11.18 -19.45
C VAL A 79 2.82 10.13 -20.54
N SER A 80 3.36 10.54 -21.69
CA SER A 80 3.65 9.62 -22.80
C SER A 80 5.11 9.24 -22.88
N SER A 81 5.86 9.41 -21.80
CA SER A 81 7.29 9.17 -21.79
C SER A 81 7.63 7.72 -21.36
N LEU A 82 8.87 7.35 -21.61
CA LEU A 82 9.44 6.11 -21.09
C LEU A 82 9.35 6.06 -19.55
N TRP A 83 9.52 7.21 -18.91
CA TRP A 83 9.47 7.29 -17.43
C TRP A 83 8.10 6.92 -16.90
N TYR A 84 7.04 7.38 -17.56
CA TYR A 84 5.68 7.01 -17.19
C TYR A 84 5.48 5.50 -17.29
N ASP A 85 5.89 4.92 -18.41
CA ASP A 85 5.75 3.48 -18.63
C ASP A 85 6.53 2.67 -17.59
N MET A 86 7.75 3.09 -17.29
CA MET A 86 8.59 2.40 -16.30
C MET A 86 8.00 2.47 -14.90
N LEU A 87 7.53 3.64 -14.49
CA LEU A 87 6.92 3.82 -13.17
C LEU A 87 5.61 3.05 -13.06
N ASN A 88 4.79 3.13 -14.10
CA ASN A 88 3.53 2.39 -14.13
C ASN A 88 3.77 0.89 -14.05
N ASP A 89 4.74 0.38 -14.79
CA ASP A 89 5.12 -1.03 -14.74
C ASP A 89 5.58 -1.45 -13.34
N SER A 90 6.41 -0.63 -12.70
CA SER A 90 6.85 -0.90 -11.33
C SER A 90 5.68 -0.97 -10.36
N LEU A 91 4.74 -0.01 -10.45
CA LEU A 91 3.57 0.01 -9.57
C LEU A 91 2.66 -1.20 -9.77
N LEU A 92 2.57 -1.71 -10.99
CA LEU A 92 1.79 -2.93 -11.27
C LEU A 92 2.37 -4.16 -10.56
N HIS A 93 3.66 -4.18 -10.25
CA HIS A 93 4.32 -5.29 -9.59
C HIS A 93 4.31 -5.21 -8.07
N VAL A 94 3.87 -4.09 -7.51
CA VAL A 94 3.80 -3.94 -6.05
C VAL A 94 2.71 -4.83 -5.47
N ASP A 95 3.05 -5.59 -4.45
CA ASP A 95 2.09 -6.39 -3.70
C ASP A 95 1.45 -5.50 -2.62
N TRP A 96 0.45 -4.77 -3.01
CA TRP A 96 -0.25 -3.83 -2.13
C TRP A 96 -0.91 -4.54 -0.96
N ARG A 97 -1.34 -5.77 -1.18
CA ARG A 97 -1.96 -6.59 -0.14
C ARG A 97 -0.98 -6.90 0.98
N GLN A 98 0.26 -7.20 0.63
CA GLN A 98 1.31 -7.45 1.63
C GLN A 98 1.59 -6.19 2.45
N ILE A 99 1.68 -5.04 1.81
CA ILE A 99 1.90 -3.76 2.50
C ILE A 99 0.74 -3.47 3.45
N ALA A 100 -0.49 -3.61 2.95
CA ALA A 100 -1.69 -3.38 3.76
C ALA A 100 -1.72 -4.31 4.97
N THR A 101 -1.42 -5.58 4.77
CA THR A 101 -1.41 -6.57 5.86
C THR A 101 -0.38 -6.20 6.92
N ASN A 102 0.82 -5.81 6.50
CA ASN A 102 1.88 -5.42 7.44
C ASN A 102 1.49 -4.20 8.28
N LEU A 103 0.86 -3.21 7.66
CA LEU A 103 0.40 -2.02 8.38
C LEU A 103 -0.73 -2.36 9.35
N LEU A 104 -1.64 -3.24 8.96
CA LEU A 104 -2.75 -3.66 9.81
C LEU A 104 -2.29 -4.47 11.02
N GLU A 105 -1.15 -5.11 10.95
CA GLU A 105 -0.56 -5.80 12.10
C GLU A 105 -0.31 -4.82 13.24
N ASP A 106 0.12 -3.61 12.95
CA ASP A 106 0.32 -2.58 13.96
C ASP A 106 -1.01 -2.15 14.58
N VAL A 107 -2.08 -2.09 13.79
CA VAL A 107 -3.42 -1.79 14.28
C VAL A 107 -3.89 -2.88 15.24
N GLU A 108 -3.67 -4.13 14.90
CA GLU A 108 -4.05 -5.28 15.73
C GLU A 108 -3.29 -5.28 17.04
N LEU A 109 -2.00 -4.99 17.01
CA LEU A 109 -1.16 -4.93 18.22
C LEU A 109 -1.61 -3.83 19.17
N GLU A 110 -2.01 -2.69 18.64
CA GLU A 110 -2.54 -1.58 19.46
C GLU A 110 -3.88 -1.91 20.08
N ALA A 111 -4.68 -2.74 19.42
CA ALA A 111 -6.01 -3.12 19.90
C ALA A 111 -5.95 -4.19 21.00
N SER A 112 -4.83 -4.88 21.13
CA SER A 112 -4.63 -5.86 22.17
C SER A 112 -3.91 -5.26 23.40
#